data_56be7ff48f08e96de351a029b833bdbe
#
_entry.id   56be7ff48f08e96de351a029b833bdbe
#
_cell.length_a   1.000
_cell.length_b   1.000
_cell.length_c   1.000
_cell.angle_alpha   90.00
_cell.angle_beta   90.00
_cell.angle_gamma   90.00
#
_symmetry.space_group_name_H-M   'P 1'
#
loop_
_entity.id
_entity.type
_entity.pdbx_description
1 polymer ?
#
loop_
_entity_poly.entity_id
_entity_poly.type
_entity_poly.pdbx_seq_one_letter_code
_entity_poly.pdbx_strand_id
1 'polypeptide(L)'
;DIVFLAVHPPHIGAMLVDVKSHLKPDAVLISLVPKWTIEKLVEALNGFTRIARMIPNAPSIVGRGYNPIAFGSSLTELDRRGLVELFAGLGESPEVEERKLENYAILTAMGPTYLWPQFYELLSLAQSFGLTGTEAFAGLAAMVTGAVAAMNDSGLSPEELQDLIPVKPLADLQPTLLEGYRTKL
;
A
#
# COMPACT_ATOMS: atom_id res chain seq x y z
N ASP A 1 -9.80 13.37 20.02
CA ASP A 1 -8.48 13.68 19.45
C ASP A 1 -7.93 12.44 18.70
N ILE A 2 -7.16 12.70 17.61
CA ILE A 2 -6.48 11.65 16.84
C ILE A 2 -4.98 11.94 16.88
N VAL A 3 -4.19 10.91 17.19
CA VAL A 3 -2.73 10.97 17.27
C VAL A 3 -2.14 10.02 16.24
N PHE A 4 -1.27 10.52 15.37
CA PHE A 4 -0.56 9.71 14.39
C PHE A 4 0.84 9.36 14.87
N LEU A 5 1.14 8.06 14.91
CA LEU A 5 2.46 7.52 15.15
C LEU A 5 3.12 7.20 13.80
N ALA A 6 3.88 8.15 13.28
CA ALA A 6 4.52 8.09 11.96
C ALA A 6 6.04 8.25 12.08
N VAL A 7 6.68 7.32 12.77
CA VAL A 7 8.12 7.33 13.03
C VAL A 7 8.81 6.11 12.43
N HIS A 8 10.08 6.24 12.12
CA HIS A 8 10.88 5.09 11.69
C HIS A 8 11.08 4.07 12.84
N PRO A 9 11.05 2.76 12.55
CA PRO A 9 11.09 1.70 13.56
C PRO A 9 12.16 1.85 14.65
N PRO A 10 13.40 2.31 14.37
CA PRO A 10 14.41 2.49 15.42
C PRO A 10 14.05 3.49 16.51
N HIS A 11 13.16 4.43 16.23
CA HIS A 11 12.82 5.54 17.14
C HIS A 11 11.52 5.31 17.92
N ILE A 12 10.78 4.26 17.61
CA ILE A 12 9.43 4.05 18.15
C ILE A 12 9.45 3.87 19.67
N GLY A 13 10.43 3.14 20.23
CA GLY A 13 10.51 2.90 21.67
C GLY A 13 10.61 4.19 22.50
N ALA A 14 11.51 5.09 22.09
CA ALA A 14 11.65 6.39 22.75
C ALA A 14 10.39 7.26 22.58
N MET A 15 9.82 7.28 21.39
CA MET A 15 8.60 8.05 21.09
C MET A 15 7.39 7.56 21.91
N LEU A 16 7.24 6.25 22.10
CA LEU A 16 6.12 5.71 22.90
C LEU A 16 6.20 6.11 24.37
N VAL A 17 7.41 6.31 24.92
CA VAL A 17 7.59 6.82 26.29
C VAL A 17 7.01 8.23 26.41
N ASP A 18 7.30 9.10 25.45
CA ASP A 18 6.80 10.48 25.45
C ASP A 18 5.29 10.54 25.17
N VAL A 19 4.83 9.84 24.13
CA VAL A 19 3.41 9.83 23.73
C VAL A 19 2.51 9.34 24.84
N LYS A 20 2.91 8.30 25.57
CA LYS A 20 2.15 7.68 26.64
C LYS A 20 1.70 8.67 27.72
N SER A 21 2.55 9.63 28.08
CA SER A 21 2.24 10.63 29.12
C SER A 21 1.26 11.72 28.65
N HIS A 22 1.03 11.82 27.33
CA HIS A 22 0.21 12.86 26.71
C HIS A 22 -1.06 12.36 26.05
N LEU A 23 -1.26 11.01 25.95
CA LEU A 23 -2.46 10.43 25.40
C LEU A 23 -3.66 10.66 26.33
N LYS A 24 -4.68 11.33 25.80
CA LYS A 24 -5.95 11.43 26.49
C LYS A 24 -6.70 10.09 26.44
N PRO A 25 -7.50 9.75 27.45
CA PRO A 25 -8.20 8.46 27.50
C PRO A 25 -9.16 8.23 26.32
N ASP A 26 -9.73 9.29 25.76
CA ASP A 26 -10.67 9.28 24.64
C ASP A 26 -9.99 9.46 23.26
N ALA A 27 -8.70 9.68 23.23
CA ALA A 27 -7.95 9.80 21.98
C ALA A 27 -7.94 8.47 21.20
N VAL A 28 -7.71 8.55 19.89
CA VAL A 28 -7.41 7.41 19.03
C VAL A 28 -5.98 7.52 18.55
N LEU A 29 -5.17 6.50 18.77
CA LEU A 29 -3.83 6.39 18.23
C LEU A 29 -3.86 5.62 16.91
N ILE A 30 -3.33 6.22 15.85
CA ILE A 30 -3.17 5.59 14.54
C ILE A 30 -1.69 5.35 14.28
N SER A 31 -1.29 4.08 14.27
CA SER A 31 0.09 3.70 14.00
C SER A 31 0.28 3.39 12.51
N LEU A 32 1.24 4.06 11.90
CA LEU A 32 1.72 3.80 10.54
C LEU A 32 3.04 3.00 10.56
N VAL A 33 3.44 2.49 11.73
CA VAL A 33 4.74 1.84 11.90
C VAL A 33 4.64 0.35 11.60
N PRO A 34 5.41 -0.17 10.63
CA PRO A 34 5.44 -1.59 10.31
C PRO A 34 5.91 -2.43 11.51
N LYS A 35 5.44 -3.68 11.59
CA LYS A 35 5.86 -4.70 12.58
C LYS A 35 5.56 -4.40 14.05
N TRP A 36 4.92 -3.27 14.35
CA TRP A 36 4.42 -2.93 15.67
C TRP A 36 2.93 -3.25 15.75
N THR A 37 2.61 -4.45 16.28
CA THR A 37 1.22 -4.90 16.41
C THR A 37 0.45 -4.08 17.44
N ILE A 38 -0.87 -4.09 17.35
CA ILE A 38 -1.75 -3.45 18.33
C ILE A 38 -1.43 -3.95 19.73
N GLU A 39 -1.22 -5.25 19.90
CA GLU A 39 -0.83 -5.85 21.18
C GLU A 39 0.45 -5.24 21.76
N LYS A 40 1.52 -5.14 20.95
CA LYS A 40 2.78 -4.50 21.37
C LYS A 40 2.61 -3.03 21.72
N LEU A 41 1.76 -2.32 20.97
CA LEU A 41 1.45 -0.91 21.25
C LEU A 41 0.68 -0.77 22.55
N VAL A 42 -0.31 -1.62 22.80
CA VAL A 42 -1.07 -1.66 24.07
C VAL A 42 -0.15 -1.89 25.26
N GLU A 43 0.75 -2.86 25.16
CA GLU A 43 1.75 -3.14 26.20
C GLU A 43 2.66 -1.93 26.45
N ALA A 44 3.26 -1.36 25.41
CA ALA A 44 4.17 -0.22 25.52
C ALA A 44 3.50 1.06 26.05
N LEU A 45 2.18 1.19 25.81
CA LEU A 45 1.36 2.34 26.22
C LEU A 45 0.58 2.07 27.53
N ASN A 46 1.00 1.09 28.35
CA ASN A 46 0.38 0.76 29.64
C ASN A 46 -1.12 0.47 29.57
N GLY A 47 -1.56 -0.27 28.58
CA GLY A 47 -2.94 -0.70 28.44
C GLY A 47 -3.82 0.30 27.68
N PHE A 48 -3.28 1.29 26.98
CA PHE A 48 -4.06 2.12 26.08
C PHE A 48 -4.52 1.29 24.88
N THR A 49 -5.82 1.16 24.67
CA THR A 49 -6.41 0.19 23.72
C THR A 49 -7.09 0.82 22.50
N ARG A 50 -7.30 2.15 22.50
CA ARG A 50 -7.95 2.85 21.37
C ARG A 50 -6.96 3.08 20.21
N ILE A 51 -6.56 1.98 19.58
CA ILE A 51 -5.48 1.95 18.58
C ILE A 51 -6.02 1.43 17.25
N ALA A 52 -5.63 2.09 16.16
CA ALA A 52 -5.72 1.58 14.81
C ALA A 52 -4.32 1.46 14.20
N ARG A 53 -4.14 0.52 13.28
CA ARG A 53 -2.93 0.44 12.44
C ARG A 53 -3.31 0.59 10.98
N MET A 54 -2.52 1.33 10.23
CA MET A 54 -2.72 1.52 8.79
C MET A 54 -1.38 1.41 8.05
N ILE A 55 -1.43 0.85 6.87
CA ILE A 55 -0.30 0.83 5.93
C ILE A 55 -0.64 1.76 4.76
N PRO A 56 -0.22 3.03 4.81
CA PRO A 56 -0.46 3.96 3.70
C PRO A 56 0.48 3.67 2.54
N ASN A 57 0.09 4.10 1.34
CA ASN A 57 0.96 4.01 0.17
C ASN A 57 1.10 5.35 -0.57
N ALA A 58 2.15 5.46 -1.41
CA ALA A 58 2.51 6.69 -2.08
C ALA A 58 1.42 7.27 -3.00
N PRO A 59 0.60 6.50 -3.72
CA PRO A 59 -0.51 7.03 -4.53
C PRO A 59 -1.56 7.83 -3.74
N SER A 60 -1.57 7.76 -2.43
CA SER A 60 -2.41 8.61 -1.57
C SER A 60 -2.19 10.10 -1.79
N ILE A 61 -0.99 10.52 -2.24
CA ILE A 61 -0.69 11.93 -2.55
C ILE A 61 -1.59 12.53 -3.64
N VAL A 62 -2.17 11.67 -4.47
CA VAL A 62 -3.12 12.05 -5.53
C VAL A 62 -4.52 11.46 -5.30
N GLY A 63 -4.84 11.03 -4.07
CA GLY A 63 -6.13 10.45 -3.70
C GLY A 63 -6.42 9.09 -4.34
N ARG A 64 -5.39 8.35 -4.72
CA ARG A 64 -5.48 7.02 -5.36
C ARG A 64 -4.78 5.94 -4.53
N GLY A 65 -4.66 6.18 -3.23
CA GLY A 65 -4.08 5.22 -2.30
C GLY A 65 -4.95 3.99 -2.08
N TYR A 66 -4.30 2.91 -1.66
CA TYR A 66 -4.95 1.74 -1.10
C TYR A 66 -4.31 1.48 0.26
N ASN A 67 -4.97 1.91 1.32
CA ASN A 67 -4.44 2.12 2.67
C ASN A 67 -5.13 1.18 3.67
N PRO A 68 -4.85 -0.13 3.67
CA PRO A 68 -5.53 -1.06 4.56
C PRO A 68 -5.34 -0.69 6.01
N ILE A 69 -6.43 -0.78 6.78
CA ILE A 69 -6.49 -0.41 8.18
C ILE A 69 -7.00 -1.58 9.03
N ALA A 70 -6.42 -1.76 10.22
CA ALA A 70 -6.89 -2.69 11.23
C ALA A 70 -7.21 -1.93 12.51
N PHE A 71 -8.29 -2.31 13.16
CA PHE A 71 -8.78 -1.64 14.35
C PHE A 71 -8.63 -2.51 15.60
N GLY A 72 -8.16 -1.91 16.69
CA GLY A 72 -8.23 -2.51 18.01
C GLY A 72 -9.66 -2.71 18.48
N SER A 73 -9.88 -3.74 19.31
CA SER A 73 -11.20 -4.13 19.78
C SER A 73 -11.96 -3.06 20.59
N SER A 74 -11.25 -2.08 21.13
CA SER A 74 -11.84 -0.98 21.89
C SER A 74 -12.37 0.18 21.04
N LEU A 75 -12.11 0.17 19.72
CA LEU A 75 -12.68 1.16 18.82
C LEU A 75 -14.11 0.77 18.46
N THR A 76 -15.04 1.68 18.72
CA THR A 76 -16.44 1.50 18.39
C THR A 76 -16.67 1.57 16.88
N GLU A 77 -17.82 1.10 16.42
CA GLU A 77 -18.21 1.22 15.01
C GLU A 77 -18.25 2.70 14.53
N LEU A 78 -18.60 3.61 15.43
CA LEU A 78 -18.59 5.05 15.15
C LEU A 78 -17.16 5.56 14.96
N ASP A 79 -16.22 5.13 15.81
CA ASP A 79 -14.80 5.47 15.65
C ASP A 79 -14.26 4.97 14.31
N ARG A 80 -14.52 3.69 13.98
CA ARG A 80 -14.05 3.07 12.72
C ARG A 80 -14.56 3.81 11.50
N ARG A 81 -15.86 4.08 11.42
CA ARG A 81 -16.47 4.83 10.32
C ARG A 81 -15.90 6.25 10.22
N GLY A 82 -15.75 6.95 11.34
CA GLY A 82 -15.16 8.28 11.35
C GLY A 82 -13.72 8.30 10.85
N LEU A 83 -12.92 7.27 11.14
CA LEU A 83 -11.56 7.13 10.64
C LEU A 83 -11.53 6.83 9.14
N VAL A 84 -12.36 5.92 8.65
CA VAL A 84 -12.46 5.62 7.21
C VAL A 84 -12.88 6.87 6.43
N GLU A 85 -13.84 7.64 6.94
CA GLU A 85 -14.26 8.90 6.36
C GLU A 85 -13.13 9.96 6.35
N LEU A 86 -12.37 10.06 7.44
CA LEU A 86 -11.20 10.93 7.52
C LEU A 86 -10.18 10.63 6.42
N PHE A 87 -9.98 9.35 6.08
CA PHE A 87 -9.02 8.93 5.08
C PHE A 87 -9.57 8.86 3.65
N ALA A 88 -10.85 9.14 3.43
CA ALA A 88 -11.48 9.04 2.09
C ALA A 88 -10.76 9.88 1.02
N GLY A 89 -10.19 11.03 1.40
CA GLY A 89 -9.39 11.86 0.49
C GLY A 89 -8.06 11.25 0.06
N LEU A 90 -7.58 10.20 0.74
CA LEU A 90 -6.33 9.50 0.39
C LEU A 90 -6.54 8.35 -0.60
N GLY A 91 -7.78 7.94 -0.84
CA GLY A 91 -8.16 6.77 -1.62
C GLY A 91 -8.93 5.76 -0.79
N GLU A 92 -8.79 4.48 -1.09
CA GLU A 92 -9.46 3.40 -0.38
C GLU A 92 -8.74 3.02 0.93
N SER A 93 -9.51 2.79 1.98
CA SER A 93 -8.99 2.34 3.29
C SER A 93 -9.82 1.14 3.80
N PRO A 94 -9.66 -0.04 3.18
CA PRO A 94 -10.41 -1.22 3.58
C PRO A 94 -9.99 -1.70 4.98
N GLU A 95 -10.99 -2.07 5.80
CA GLU A 95 -10.74 -2.78 7.05
C GLU A 95 -10.25 -4.19 6.78
N VAL A 96 -9.15 -4.57 7.42
CA VAL A 96 -8.52 -5.89 7.26
C VAL A 96 -8.12 -6.46 8.61
N GLU A 97 -7.93 -7.78 8.67
CA GLU A 97 -7.30 -8.42 9.81
C GLU A 97 -5.87 -7.88 9.99
N GLU A 98 -5.49 -7.55 11.22
CA GLU A 98 -4.17 -6.97 11.52
C GLU A 98 -3.01 -7.80 10.94
N ARG A 99 -3.09 -9.13 11.01
CA ARG A 99 -2.05 -10.04 10.49
C ARG A 99 -1.80 -9.92 8.99
N LYS A 100 -2.70 -9.30 8.23
CA LYS A 100 -2.59 -9.07 6.78
C LYS A 100 -1.89 -7.77 6.44
N LEU A 101 -1.73 -6.84 7.39
CA LEU A 101 -1.15 -5.52 7.12
C LEU A 101 0.26 -5.60 6.52
N GLU A 102 1.11 -6.48 7.05
CA GLU A 102 2.48 -6.63 6.54
C GLU A 102 2.51 -7.19 5.11
N ASN A 103 1.55 -8.05 4.75
CA ASN A 103 1.42 -8.55 3.37
C ASN A 103 1.00 -7.42 2.42
N TYR A 104 0.10 -6.53 2.87
CA TYR A 104 -0.26 -5.33 2.12
C TYR A 104 0.91 -4.35 2.02
N ALA A 105 1.78 -4.27 3.03
CA ALA A 105 2.98 -3.45 2.93
C ALA A 105 3.85 -3.89 1.74
N ILE A 106 4.01 -5.19 1.52
CA ILE A 106 4.73 -5.74 0.37
C ILE A 106 3.99 -5.43 -0.93
N LEU A 107 2.69 -5.70 -0.99
CA LEU A 107 1.92 -5.59 -2.23
C LEU A 107 1.64 -4.13 -2.62
N THR A 108 1.12 -3.32 -1.70
CA THR A 108 0.58 -1.99 -2.03
C THR A 108 1.50 -0.84 -1.64
N ALA A 109 2.16 -0.89 -0.47
CA ALA A 109 3.00 0.22 -0.05
C ALA A 109 4.36 0.23 -0.78
N MET A 110 5.02 -0.92 -0.91
CA MET A 110 6.28 -1.05 -1.65
C MET A 110 6.07 -1.28 -3.15
N GLY A 111 4.90 -1.80 -3.57
CA GLY A 111 4.58 -2.15 -4.96
C GLY A 111 4.96 -1.10 -6.00
N PRO A 112 4.65 0.18 -5.83
CA PRO A 112 5.05 1.20 -6.78
C PRO A 112 6.57 1.23 -7.05
N THR A 113 7.41 0.92 -6.06
CA THR A 113 8.87 0.92 -6.23
C THR A 113 9.36 -0.20 -7.15
N TYR A 114 8.58 -1.27 -7.33
CA TYR A 114 8.93 -2.35 -8.26
C TYR A 114 8.66 -1.98 -9.71
N LEU A 115 7.69 -1.09 -9.95
CA LEU A 115 7.14 -0.79 -11.28
C LEU A 115 7.55 0.58 -11.80
N TRP A 116 7.66 1.60 -10.96
CA TRP A 116 8.02 2.96 -11.41
C TRP A 116 9.30 3.06 -12.22
N PRO A 117 10.41 2.40 -11.86
CA PRO A 117 11.61 2.43 -12.71
C PRO A 117 11.35 1.88 -14.11
N GLN A 118 10.56 0.80 -14.22
CA GLN A 118 10.18 0.21 -15.50
C GLN A 118 9.25 1.14 -16.30
N PHE A 119 8.30 1.80 -15.63
CA PHE A 119 7.41 2.76 -16.29
C PHE A 119 8.17 3.97 -16.83
N TYR A 120 9.11 4.52 -16.08
CA TYR A 120 9.94 5.62 -16.56
C TYR A 120 10.79 5.20 -17.76
N GLU A 121 11.36 4.01 -17.77
CA GLU A 121 12.11 3.49 -18.90
C GLU A 121 11.20 3.30 -20.13
N LEU A 122 10.01 2.73 -19.97
CA LEU A 122 9.04 2.58 -21.06
C LEU A 122 8.63 3.94 -21.64
N LEU A 123 8.43 4.97 -20.82
CA LEU A 123 8.13 6.32 -21.27
C LEU A 123 9.30 6.91 -22.08
N SER A 124 10.54 6.72 -21.62
CA SER A 124 11.75 7.19 -22.32
C SER A 124 11.90 6.52 -23.69
N LEU A 125 11.72 5.20 -23.75
CA LEU A 125 11.76 4.44 -25.00
C LEU A 125 10.65 4.89 -25.98
N ALA A 126 9.42 5.03 -25.48
CA ALA A 126 8.30 5.48 -26.32
C ALA A 126 8.58 6.84 -26.96
N GLN A 127 9.17 7.77 -26.20
CA GLN A 127 9.55 9.07 -26.73
C GLN A 127 10.69 8.97 -27.75
N SER A 128 11.66 8.07 -27.54
CA SER A 128 12.72 7.83 -28.50
C SER A 128 12.20 7.25 -29.84
N PHE A 129 11.04 6.59 -29.81
CA PHE A 129 10.34 6.07 -30.97
C PHE A 129 9.41 7.09 -31.64
N GLY A 130 9.37 8.33 -31.14
CA GLY A 130 8.66 9.45 -31.75
C GLY A 130 7.33 9.83 -31.13
N LEU A 131 6.92 9.20 -30.02
CA LEU A 131 5.74 9.64 -29.28
C LEU A 131 6.06 10.91 -28.47
N THR A 132 5.11 11.82 -28.39
CA THR A 132 5.18 12.93 -27.42
C THR A 132 5.08 12.40 -25.99
N GLY A 133 5.56 13.17 -25.01
CA GLY A 133 5.44 12.78 -23.61
C GLY A 133 3.98 12.53 -23.17
N THR A 134 3.03 13.32 -23.70
CA THR A 134 1.60 13.14 -23.42
C THR A 134 1.05 11.83 -24.00
N GLU A 135 1.38 11.51 -25.24
CA GLU A 135 0.97 10.26 -25.89
C GLU A 135 1.57 9.05 -25.18
N ALA A 136 2.86 9.08 -24.87
CA ALA A 136 3.55 8.01 -24.17
C ALA A 136 2.92 7.75 -22.79
N PHE A 137 2.65 8.81 -22.01
CA PHE A 137 2.01 8.67 -20.68
C PHE A 137 0.58 8.14 -20.78
N ALA A 138 -0.22 8.66 -21.71
CA ALA A 138 -1.59 8.18 -21.92
C ALA A 138 -1.63 6.69 -22.31
N GLY A 139 -0.72 6.30 -23.23
CA GLY A 139 -0.57 4.91 -23.67
C GLY A 139 -0.16 3.98 -22.51
N LEU A 140 0.85 4.38 -21.72
CA LEU A 140 1.30 3.61 -20.56
C LEU A 140 0.18 3.44 -19.53
N ALA A 141 -0.51 4.52 -19.18
CA ALA A 141 -1.60 4.47 -18.19
C ALA A 141 -2.74 3.55 -18.65
N ALA A 142 -3.14 3.66 -19.92
CA ALA A 142 -4.17 2.79 -20.51
C ALA A 142 -3.73 1.32 -20.53
N MET A 143 -2.48 1.05 -20.93
CA MET A 143 -1.93 -0.31 -20.97
C MET A 143 -1.91 -0.95 -19.57
N VAL A 144 -1.39 -0.26 -18.54
CA VAL A 144 -1.29 -0.80 -17.18
C VAL A 144 -2.68 -1.08 -16.60
N THR A 145 -3.60 -0.10 -16.69
CA THR A 145 -4.96 -0.26 -16.18
C THR A 145 -5.74 -1.33 -16.93
N GLY A 146 -5.60 -1.37 -18.27
CA GLY A 146 -6.23 -2.38 -19.10
C GLY A 146 -5.70 -3.79 -18.86
N ALA A 147 -4.40 -3.95 -18.65
CA ALA A 147 -3.81 -5.25 -18.33
C ALA A 147 -4.35 -5.81 -17.00
N VAL A 148 -4.44 -4.96 -15.97
CA VAL A 148 -5.01 -5.37 -14.66
C VAL A 148 -6.50 -5.68 -14.78
N ALA A 149 -7.28 -4.89 -15.53
CA ALA A 149 -8.68 -5.16 -15.76
C ALA A 149 -8.89 -6.49 -16.52
N ALA A 150 -8.07 -6.77 -17.54
CA ALA A 150 -8.13 -8.03 -18.27
C ALA A 150 -7.86 -9.25 -17.37
N MET A 151 -6.93 -9.15 -16.43
CA MET A 151 -6.67 -10.21 -15.45
C MET A 151 -7.89 -10.50 -14.55
N ASN A 152 -8.67 -9.47 -14.22
CA ASN A 152 -9.80 -9.61 -13.30
C ASN A 152 -11.11 -9.98 -14.02
N ASP A 153 -11.35 -9.42 -15.21
CA ASP A 153 -12.69 -9.37 -15.81
C ASP A 153 -12.85 -10.30 -17.01
N SER A 154 -11.75 -10.82 -17.60
CA SER A 154 -11.85 -11.63 -18.82
C SER A 154 -12.35 -13.05 -18.60
N GLY A 155 -12.20 -13.59 -17.39
CA GLY A 155 -12.48 -15.01 -17.11
C GLY A 155 -11.46 -16.00 -17.71
N LEU A 156 -10.40 -15.50 -18.35
CA LEU A 156 -9.33 -16.33 -18.91
C LEU A 156 -8.35 -16.79 -17.83
N SER A 157 -7.77 -17.97 -18.02
CA SER A 157 -6.63 -18.40 -17.21
C SER A 157 -5.40 -17.52 -17.46
N PRO A 158 -4.41 -17.50 -16.54
CA PRO A 158 -3.18 -16.74 -16.76
C PRO A 158 -2.44 -17.11 -18.05
N GLU A 159 -2.47 -18.37 -18.45
CA GLU A 159 -1.86 -18.88 -19.67
C GLU A 159 -2.61 -18.36 -20.91
N GLU A 160 -3.93 -18.50 -20.94
CA GLU A 160 -4.78 -18.02 -22.04
C GLU A 160 -4.65 -16.50 -22.21
N LEU A 161 -4.63 -15.76 -21.09
CA LEU A 161 -4.47 -14.30 -21.12
C LEU A 161 -3.13 -13.89 -21.74
N GLN A 162 -2.04 -14.55 -21.35
CA GLN A 162 -0.71 -14.28 -21.90
C GLN A 162 -0.59 -14.66 -23.38
N ASP A 163 -1.37 -15.63 -23.85
CA ASP A 163 -1.36 -16.09 -25.26
C ASP A 163 -2.14 -15.17 -26.20
N LEU A 164 -2.93 -14.22 -25.67
CA LEU A 164 -3.52 -13.16 -26.50
C LEU A 164 -2.46 -12.33 -27.22
N ILE A 165 -1.22 -12.26 -26.67
CA ILE A 165 -0.10 -11.52 -27.28
C ILE A 165 0.98 -12.54 -27.66
N PRO A 166 1.09 -12.91 -28.94
CA PRO A 166 2.04 -13.92 -29.37
C PRO A 166 3.51 -13.46 -29.33
N VAL A 167 3.76 -12.15 -29.42
CA VAL A 167 5.11 -11.58 -29.39
C VAL A 167 5.47 -11.17 -27.95
N LYS A 168 6.45 -11.84 -27.36
CA LYS A 168 6.88 -11.65 -25.96
C LYS A 168 8.38 -11.27 -25.91
N PRO A 169 8.74 -9.99 -26.14
CA PRO A 169 10.15 -9.57 -26.31
C PRO A 169 11.05 -9.80 -25.10
N LEU A 170 10.47 -9.90 -23.89
CA LEU A 170 11.20 -10.09 -22.63
C LEU A 170 11.02 -11.50 -22.05
N ALA A 171 10.56 -12.47 -22.85
CA ALA A 171 10.26 -13.81 -22.34
C ALA A 171 11.48 -14.52 -21.71
N ASP A 172 12.67 -14.29 -22.24
CA ASP A 172 13.94 -14.83 -21.74
C ASP A 172 14.35 -14.23 -20.37
N LEU A 173 13.93 -13.00 -20.08
CA LEU A 173 14.22 -12.33 -18.80
C LEU A 173 13.17 -12.65 -17.71
N GLN A 174 12.01 -13.15 -18.10
CA GLN A 174 10.90 -13.39 -17.17
C GLN A 174 11.27 -14.28 -15.99
N PRO A 175 11.98 -15.40 -16.16
CA PRO A 175 12.40 -16.25 -15.02
C PRO A 175 13.24 -15.49 -13.99
N THR A 176 14.16 -14.64 -14.44
CA THR A 176 15.02 -13.83 -13.57
C THR A 176 14.22 -12.79 -12.79
N LEU A 177 13.27 -12.13 -13.43
CA LEU A 177 12.37 -11.16 -12.78
C LEU A 177 11.51 -11.84 -11.71
N LEU A 178 10.92 -12.98 -12.03
CA LEU A 178 10.07 -13.73 -11.07
C LEU A 178 10.87 -14.26 -9.89
N GLU A 179 12.11 -14.73 -10.13
CA GLU A 179 13.00 -15.16 -9.06
C GLU A 179 13.39 -13.95 -8.17
N GLY A 180 13.62 -12.79 -8.76
CA GLY A 180 13.82 -11.55 -8.01
C GLY A 180 12.68 -11.25 -7.04
N TYR A 181 11.44 -11.35 -7.49
CA TYR A 181 10.27 -11.19 -6.60
C TYR A 181 10.25 -12.22 -5.47
N ARG A 182 10.44 -13.50 -5.78
CA ARG A 182 10.39 -14.59 -4.77
C ARG A 182 11.48 -14.52 -3.70
N THR A 183 12.66 -13.99 -4.06
CA THR A 183 13.82 -13.98 -3.16
C THR A 183 14.01 -12.67 -2.40
N LYS A 184 13.41 -11.56 -2.87
CA LYS A 184 13.61 -10.23 -2.28
C LYS A 184 12.39 -9.72 -1.53
N LEU A 185 11.20 -10.24 -1.81
CA LEU A 185 9.95 -9.89 -1.15
C LEU A 185 9.46 -10.98 -0.22
#